data_b3e7f2572edec4a0145936dfa6fe0dde
#
_entry.id   b3e7f2572edec4a0145936dfa6fe0dde
#
_cell.length_a   1.000
_cell.length_b   1.000
_cell.length_c   1.000
_cell.angle_alpha   90.00
_cell.angle_beta   90.00
_cell.angle_gamma   90.00
#
_symmetry.space_group_name_H-M   'P 1'
#
loop_
_entity.id
_entity.type
_entity.pdbx_description
1 polymer ?
#
loop_
_entity_poly.entity_id
_entity_poly.type
_entity_poly.pdbx_seq_one_letter_code
_entity_poly.pdbx_strand_id
1 'polypeptide(L)'
;MSSDFAQPAAATPEAGASPAQHGIAQATALFERMDPAEAVRALEPALAADPSSVEAWLLMARLRLALDENQPALEAANKAIALAPEDPRAPATASRALSLLGRHDDAVTMAYRAVIADPKNPLWHDRVAWALLTADRQFPDAEQAARTAIGLDPNEAHYYFTHGLALDALGHADQARQALLTSLRMEPDNPAAQHRLAVLNGEAVREAAPRKRGFKLFGRKKD
;
A
#
# COMPACT_ATOMS: atom_id res chain seq x y z
N MET A 1 -22.20 -33.63 -25.79
CA MET A 1 -22.01 -32.21 -26.13
C MET A 1 -20.97 -31.67 -25.15
N SER A 2 -19.73 -31.70 -25.60
CA SER A 2 -18.56 -31.31 -24.79
C SER A 2 -18.42 -29.77 -24.87
N SER A 3 -18.45 -29.10 -23.71
CA SER A 3 -18.14 -27.69 -23.62
C SER A 3 -16.65 -27.53 -23.33
N ASP A 4 -15.90 -27.13 -24.36
CA ASP A 4 -14.55 -26.66 -24.27
C ASP A 4 -14.50 -25.35 -23.46
N PHE A 5 -14.03 -25.42 -22.22
CA PHE A 5 -13.57 -24.23 -21.51
C PHE A 5 -12.15 -23.91 -22.03
N ALA A 6 -12.09 -22.96 -22.96
CA ALA A 6 -10.83 -22.39 -23.39
C ALA A 6 -10.18 -21.69 -22.18
N GLN A 7 -9.05 -22.22 -21.73
CA GLN A 7 -8.14 -21.53 -20.80
C GLN A 7 -7.66 -20.23 -21.47
N PRO A 8 -7.60 -19.09 -20.77
CA PRO A 8 -6.97 -17.89 -21.32
C PRO A 8 -5.50 -18.20 -21.59
N ALA A 9 -5.09 -18.00 -22.83
CA ALA A 9 -3.72 -18.18 -23.28
C ALA A 9 -2.79 -17.34 -22.42
N ALA A 10 -1.79 -17.97 -21.81
CA ALA A 10 -0.67 -17.30 -21.19
C ALA A 10 -0.06 -16.34 -22.24
N ALA A 11 0.05 -15.05 -21.91
CA ALA A 11 0.66 -14.08 -22.78
C ALA A 11 2.06 -14.55 -23.17
N THR A 12 2.25 -14.87 -24.46
CA THR A 12 3.54 -15.21 -25.01
C THR A 12 4.45 -13.97 -24.89
N PRO A 13 5.70 -14.10 -24.38
CA PRO A 13 6.62 -12.98 -24.32
C PRO A 13 6.89 -12.45 -25.74
N GLU A 14 6.77 -11.15 -25.91
CA GLU A 14 7.06 -10.48 -27.18
C GLU A 14 8.50 -10.83 -27.61
N ALA A 15 8.65 -11.29 -28.86
CA ALA A 15 9.93 -11.63 -29.45
C ALA A 15 10.77 -10.35 -29.57
N GLY A 16 11.67 -10.10 -28.60
CA GLY A 16 12.52 -8.92 -28.53
C GLY A 16 12.74 -8.37 -27.12
N ALA A 17 12.04 -8.89 -26.09
CA ALA A 17 12.24 -8.44 -24.72
C ALA A 17 13.64 -8.83 -24.20
N SER A 18 14.32 -7.87 -23.53
CA SER A 18 15.60 -8.16 -22.88
C SER A 18 15.44 -9.18 -21.74
N PRO A 19 16.50 -9.91 -21.31
CA PRO A 19 16.44 -10.79 -20.16
C PRO A 19 15.89 -10.11 -18.89
N ALA A 20 16.22 -8.83 -18.70
CA ALA A 20 15.70 -8.04 -17.60
C ALA A 20 14.18 -7.82 -17.71
N GLN A 21 13.68 -7.44 -18.89
CA GLN A 21 12.24 -7.28 -19.12
C GLN A 21 11.47 -8.59 -18.94
N HIS A 22 12.02 -9.70 -19.42
CA HIS A 22 11.41 -11.03 -19.22
C HIS A 22 11.30 -11.40 -17.73
N GLY A 23 12.38 -11.18 -16.95
CA GLY A 23 12.37 -11.43 -15.52
C GLY A 23 11.38 -10.54 -14.76
N ILE A 24 11.23 -9.26 -15.13
CA ILE A 24 10.23 -8.35 -14.54
C ILE A 24 8.81 -8.85 -14.85
N ALA A 25 8.51 -9.23 -16.10
CA ALA A 25 7.20 -9.74 -16.49
C ALA A 25 6.86 -11.05 -15.75
N GLN A 26 7.81 -11.96 -15.64
CA GLN A 26 7.65 -13.21 -14.90
C GLN A 26 7.39 -12.94 -13.41
N ALA A 27 8.18 -12.07 -12.77
CA ALA A 27 7.99 -11.72 -11.37
C ALA A 27 6.63 -11.04 -11.12
N THR A 28 6.18 -10.19 -12.04
CA THR A 28 4.87 -9.56 -11.97
C THR A 28 3.76 -10.60 -12.01
N ALA A 29 3.80 -11.53 -12.96
CA ALA A 29 2.81 -12.60 -13.07
C ALA A 29 2.78 -13.52 -11.84
N LEU A 30 3.93 -13.83 -11.23
CA LEU A 30 4.03 -14.58 -9.99
C LEU A 30 3.44 -13.81 -8.80
N PHE A 31 3.67 -12.50 -8.74
CA PHE A 31 3.10 -11.65 -7.70
C PHE A 31 1.56 -11.59 -7.79
N GLU A 32 1.01 -11.48 -9.00
CA GLU A 32 -0.45 -11.54 -9.24
C GLU A 32 -1.06 -12.88 -8.80
N ARG A 33 -0.28 -13.96 -8.89
CA ARG A 33 -0.66 -15.29 -8.39
C ARG A 33 -0.46 -15.49 -6.88
N MET A 34 -0.17 -14.41 -6.15
CA MET A 34 0.05 -14.39 -4.70
C MET A 34 1.27 -15.22 -4.25
N ASP A 35 2.30 -15.32 -5.09
CA ASP A 35 3.59 -15.95 -4.76
C ASP A 35 4.75 -14.94 -4.79
N PRO A 36 4.81 -14.05 -3.78
CA PRO A 36 5.87 -13.03 -3.74
C PRO A 36 7.27 -13.61 -3.53
N ALA A 37 7.40 -14.78 -2.91
CA ALA A 37 8.71 -15.39 -2.68
C ALA A 37 9.32 -15.91 -3.98
N GLU A 38 8.52 -16.57 -4.83
CA GLU A 38 8.97 -17.01 -6.15
C GLU A 38 9.21 -15.81 -7.07
N ALA A 39 8.36 -14.77 -6.98
CA ALA A 39 8.53 -13.53 -7.73
C ALA A 39 9.88 -12.84 -7.43
N VAL A 40 10.32 -12.82 -6.16
CA VAL A 40 11.66 -12.31 -5.79
C VAL A 40 12.75 -13.11 -6.48
N ARG A 41 12.69 -14.44 -6.43
CA ARG A 41 13.69 -15.33 -7.09
C ARG A 41 13.74 -15.11 -8.61
N ALA A 42 12.59 -14.91 -9.23
CA ALA A 42 12.51 -14.64 -10.67
C ALA A 42 13.06 -13.25 -11.05
N LEU A 43 13.00 -12.27 -10.13
CA LEU A 43 13.44 -10.90 -10.36
C LEU A 43 14.95 -10.70 -10.15
N GLU A 44 15.60 -11.49 -9.29
CA GLU A 44 17.02 -11.37 -8.99
C GLU A 44 17.94 -11.45 -10.24
N PRO A 45 17.76 -12.41 -11.17
CA PRO A 45 18.54 -12.43 -12.42
C PRO A 45 18.31 -11.20 -13.31
N ALA A 46 17.10 -10.65 -13.31
CA ALA A 46 16.78 -9.43 -14.06
C ALA A 46 17.54 -8.22 -13.52
N LEU A 47 17.60 -8.07 -12.20
CA LEU A 47 18.38 -7.02 -11.53
C LEU A 47 19.90 -7.22 -11.69
N ALA A 48 20.37 -8.45 -11.78
CA ALA A 48 21.77 -8.74 -12.07
C ALA A 48 22.15 -8.37 -13.52
N ALA A 49 21.21 -8.57 -14.46
CA ALA A 49 21.39 -8.21 -15.87
C ALA A 49 21.29 -6.69 -16.11
N ASP A 50 20.39 -6.01 -15.40
CA ASP A 50 20.21 -4.56 -15.46
C ASP A 50 20.03 -3.96 -14.05
N PRO A 51 21.11 -3.63 -13.35
CA PRO A 51 21.07 -2.98 -12.04
C PRO A 51 20.52 -1.54 -12.07
N SER A 52 20.36 -0.95 -13.25
CA SER A 52 19.82 0.41 -13.43
C SER A 52 18.31 0.43 -13.69
N SER A 53 17.65 -0.70 -13.72
CA SER A 53 16.21 -0.80 -13.94
C SER A 53 15.42 -0.29 -12.72
N VAL A 54 14.86 0.90 -12.84
CA VAL A 54 13.97 1.50 -11.83
C VAL A 54 12.75 0.61 -11.57
N GLU A 55 12.16 0.06 -12.64
CA GLU A 55 10.97 -0.80 -12.56
C GLU A 55 11.25 -2.08 -11.76
N ALA A 56 12.41 -2.70 -12.00
CA ALA A 56 12.80 -3.90 -11.25
C ALA A 56 13.02 -3.60 -9.76
N TRP A 57 13.64 -2.48 -9.41
CA TRP A 57 13.81 -2.07 -8.01
C TRP A 57 12.50 -1.73 -7.33
N LEU A 58 11.56 -1.07 -8.02
CA LEU A 58 10.21 -0.80 -7.51
C LEU A 58 9.43 -2.09 -7.26
N LEU A 59 9.51 -3.04 -8.20
CA LEU A 59 8.88 -4.34 -8.04
C LEU A 59 9.52 -5.11 -6.88
N MET A 60 10.85 -5.13 -6.77
CA MET A 60 11.56 -5.76 -5.65
C MET A 60 11.08 -5.17 -4.30
N ALA A 61 10.99 -3.85 -4.20
CA ALA A 61 10.51 -3.20 -2.97
C ALA A 61 9.08 -3.63 -2.60
N ARG A 62 8.19 -3.72 -3.58
CA ARG A 62 6.81 -4.17 -3.37
C ARG A 62 6.74 -5.65 -2.95
N LEU A 63 7.54 -6.50 -3.57
CA LEU A 63 7.63 -7.92 -3.24
C LEU A 63 8.15 -8.13 -1.80
N ARG A 64 9.19 -7.39 -1.41
CA ARG A 64 9.74 -7.44 -0.05
C ARG A 64 8.73 -6.96 1.00
N LEU A 65 7.92 -5.92 0.68
CA LEU A 65 6.80 -5.49 1.54
C LEU A 65 5.74 -6.59 1.70
N ALA A 66 5.43 -7.31 0.62
CA ALA A 66 4.47 -8.41 0.67
C ALA A 66 4.96 -9.60 1.52
N LEU A 67 6.28 -9.74 1.67
CA LEU A 67 6.93 -10.74 2.52
C LEU A 67 7.18 -10.23 3.96
N ASP A 68 6.71 -9.04 4.34
CA ASP A 68 7.02 -8.35 5.61
C ASP A 68 8.52 -8.07 5.82
N GLU A 69 9.32 -8.08 4.77
CA GLU A 69 10.74 -7.80 4.78
C GLU A 69 10.98 -6.29 4.61
N ASN A 70 10.58 -5.52 5.63
CA ASN A 70 10.46 -4.07 5.53
C ASN A 70 11.79 -3.35 5.31
N GLN A 71 12.89 -3.84 5.91
CA GLN A 71 14.21 -3.24 5.71
C GLN A 71 14.77 -3.51 4.30
N PRO A 72 14.76 -4.73 3.75
CA PRO A 72 15.06 -5.00 2.34
C PRO A 72 14.17 -4.22 1.36
N ALA A 73 12.89 -4.02 1.69
CA ALA A 73 11.98 -3.22 0.87
C ALA A 73 12.42 -1.75 0.81
N LEU A 74 12.82 -1.17 1.96
CA LEU A 74 13.33 0.20 2.02
C LEU A 74 14.63 0.35 1.22
N GLU A 75 15.54 -0.64 1.28
CA GLU A 75 16.78 -0.63 0.52
C GLU A 75 16.52 -0.65 -0.99
N ALA A 76 15.60 -1.50 -1.46
CA ALA A 76 15.19 -1.54 -2.85
C ALA A 76 14.52 -0.24 -3.30
N ALA A 77 13.63 0.34 -2.49
CA ALA A 77 13.01 1.63 -2.77
C ALA A 77 14.06 2.76 -2.86
N ASN A 78 15.07 2.77 -1.98
CA ASN A 78 16.16 3.75 -2.03
C ASN A 78 17.02 3.62 -3.29
N LYS A 79 17.21 2.39 -3.83
CA LYS A 79 17.86 2.19 -5.14
C LYS A 79 17.02 2.81 -6.26
N ALA A 80 15.71 2.61 -6.26
CA ALA A 80 14.81 3.24 -7.23
C ALA A 80 14.85 4.78 -7.11
N ILE A 81 14.84 5.35 -5.89
CA ILE A 81 14.97 6.79 -5.65
C ILE A 81 16.28 7.35 -6.20
N ALA A 82 17.39 6.62 -6.03
CA ALA A 82 18.69 7.06 -6.51
C ALA A 82 18.77 7.07 -8.05
N LEU A 83 18.08 6.12 -8.72
CA LEU A 83 18.04 5.99 -10.16
C LEU A 83 17.06 6.97 -10.82
N ALA A 84 15.91 7.22 -10.17
CA ALA A 84 14.87 8.11 -10.67
C ALA A 84 14.31 8.98 -9.52
N PRO A 85 15.01 10.09 -9.17
CA PRO A 85 14.64 10.94 -8.05
C PRO A 85 13.26 11.58 -8.14
N GLU A 86 12.75 11.76 -9.35
CA GLU A 86 11.46 12.40 -9.65
C GLU A 86 10.30 11.39 -9.76
N ASP A 87 10.56 10.09 -9.71
CA ASP A 87 9.50 9.08 -9.76
C ASP A 87 8.78 9.01 -8.40
N PRO A 88 7.49 9.38 -8.32
CA PRO A 88 6.75 9.40 -7.04
C PRO A 88 6.53 8.01 -6.43
N ARG A 89 6.60 6.94 -7.23
CA ARG A 89 6.35 5.56 -6.78
C ARG A 89 7.39 5.09 -5.77
N ALA A 90 8.63 5.48 -5.97
CA ALA A 90 9.74 5.05 -5.11
C ALA A 90 9.66 5.67 -3.70
N PRO A 91 9.53 7.00 -3.52
CA PRO A 91 9.35 7.57 -2.18
C PRO A 91 8.03 7.12 -1.52
N ALA A 92 6.94 6.91 -2.27
CA ALA A 92 5.71 6.36 -1.72
C ALA A 92 5.90 4.93 -1.15
N THR A 93 6.67 4.09 -1.85
CA THR A 93 7.01 2.74 -1.38
C THR A 93 7.95 2.78 -0.17
N ALA A 94 8.95 3.68 -0.18
CA ALA A 94 9.83 3.92 0.97
C ALA A 94 9.05 4.40 2.19
N SER A 95 8.08 5.31 2.03
CA SER A 95 7.19 5.76 3.11
C SER A 95 6.47 4.60 3.78
N ARG A 96 5.94 3.65 2.99
CA ARG A 96 5.27 2.46 3.53
C ARG A 96 6.24 1.58 4.32
N ALA A 97 7.42 1.31 3.80
CA ALA A 97 8.44 0.53 4.48
C ALA A 97 8.87 1.19 5.79
N LEU A 98 9.09 2.52 5.78
CA LEU A 98 9.47 3.31 6.95
C LEU A 98 8.38 3.31 8.03
N SER A 99 7.09 3.42 7.66
CA SER A 99 5.98 3.30 8.61
C SER A 99 5.98 1.94 9.30
N LEU A 100 6.20 0.86 8.55
CA LEU A 100 6.26 -0.51 9.10
C LEU A 100 7.51 -0.76 9.96
N LEU A 101 8.59 -0.01 9.73
CA LEU A 101 9.80 -0.01 10.57
C LEU A 101 9.69 0.90 11.81
N GLY A 102 8.57 1.63 11.99
CA GLY A 102 8.40 2.59 13.08
C GLY A 102 9.17 3.91 12.89
N ARG A 103 9.72 4.16 11.71
CA ARG A 103 10.46 5.38 11.35
C ARG A 103 9.49 6.43 10.80
N HIS A 104 8.59 6.89 11.67
CA HIS A 104 7.41 7.65 11.26
C HIS A 104 7.76 9.03 10.65
N ASP A 105 8.76 9.75 11.16
CA ASP A 105 9.17 11.06 10.62
C ASP A 105 9.70 10.94 9.19
N ASP A 106 10.53 9.94 8.97
CA ASP A 106 11.06 9.64 7.65
C ASP A 106 9.93 9.21 6.69
N ALA A 107 8.96 8.41 7.20
CA ALA A 107 7.81 7.96 6.43
C ALA A 107 6.96 9.15 5.93
N VAL A 108 6.66 10.10 6.81
CA VAL A 108 5.91 11.32 6.46
C VAL A 108 6.68 12.14 5.42
N THR A 109 7.99 12.31 5.61
CA THR A 109 8.85 13.03 4.65
C THR A 109 8.80 12.39 3.26
N MET A 110 8.90 11.06 3.18
CA MET A 110 8.85 10.34 1.91
C MET A 110 7.46 10.38 1.27
N ALA A 111 6.39 10.36 2.07
CA ALA A 111 5.02 10.51 1.55
C ALA A 111 4.81 11.88 0.90
N TYR A 112 5.23 12.96 1.55
CA TYR A 112 5.15 14.31 0.96
C TYR A 112 6.00 14.45 -0.30
N ARG A 113 7.17 13.80 -0.36
CA ARG A 113 7.99 13.80 -1.56
C ARG A 113 7.25 13.20 -2.77
N ALA A 114 6.46 12.15 -2.57
CA ALA A 114 5.63 11.59 -3.63
C ALA A 114 4.55 12.57 -4.11
N VAL A 115 3.88 13.29 -3.18
CA VAL A 115 2.89 14.33 -3.53
C VAL A 115 3.54 15.50 -4.28
N ILE A 116 4.74 15.93 -3.89
CA ILE A 116 5.46 17.01 -4.58
C ILE A 116 5.78 16.62 -6.02
N ALA A 117 6.18 15.38 -6.27
CA ALA A 117 6.50 14.88 -7.60
C ALA A 117 5.24 14.72 -8.50
N ASP A 118 4.10 14.32 -7.93
CA ASP A 118 2.84 14.17 -8.66
C ASP A 118 1.64 14.56 -7.76
N PRO A 119 1.29 15.85 -7.69
CA PRO A 119 0.25 16.35 -6.77
C PRO A 119 -1.17 16.00 -7.20
N LYS A 120 -1.38 15.47 -8.42
CA LYS A 120 -2.70 15.11 -8.93
C LYS A 120 -3.07 13.64 -8.74
N ASN A 121 -2.15 12.85 -8.25
CA ASN A 121 -2.40 11.43 -8.01
C ASN A 121 -3.00 11.23 -6.61
N PRO A 122 -4.23 10.73 -6.50
CA PRO A 122 -4.92 10.54 -5.23
C PRO A 122 -4.19 9.59 -4.28
N LEU A 123 -3.50 8.58 -4.81
CA LEU A 123 -2.78 7.59 -4.02
C LEU A 123 -1.67 8.23 -3.16
N TRP A 124 -1.02 9.29 -3.63
CA TRP A 124 0.05 9.94 -2.86
C TRP A 124 -0.51 10.75 -1.69
N HIS A 125 -1.68 11.37 -1.85
CA HIS A 125 -2.39 12.04 -0.75
C HIS A 125 -2.86 11.03 0.31
N ASP A 126 -3.40 9.90 -0.11
CA ASP A 126 -3.74 8.80 0.81
C ASP A 126 -2.49 8.29 1.55
N ARG A 127 -1.35 8.19 0.86
CA ARG A 127 -0.08 7.82 1.50
C ARG A 127 0.35 8.80 2.57
N VAL A 128 0.16 10.11 2.36
CA VAL A 128 0.41 11.14 3.38
C VAL A 128 -0.52 10.94 4.58
N ALA A 129 -1.83 10.79 4.33
CA ALA A 129 -2.80 10.54 5.39
C ALA A 129 -2.42 9.32 6.24
N TRP A 130 -2.07 8.22 5.58
CA TRP A 130 -1.64 6.99 6.24
C TRP A 130 -0.36 7.16 7.06
N ALA A 131 0.65 7.84 6.52
CA ALA A 131 1.91 8.09 7.22
C ALA A 131 1.70 8.95 8.48
N LEU A 132 0.86 9.98 8.41
CA LEU A 132 0.50 10.84 9.54
C LEU A 132 -0.29 10.07 10.61
N LEU A 133 -1.24 9.22 10.21
CA LEU A 133 -2.00 8.36 11.13
C LEU A 133 -1.09 7.36 11.86
N THR A 134 -0.15 6.74 11.15
CA THR A 134 0.80 5.79 11.77
C THR A 134 1.81 6.49 12.67
N ALA A 135 2.09 7.78 12.42
CA ALA A 135 2.90 8.62 13.29
C ALA A 135 2.16 9.12 14.55
N ASP A 136 0.86 8.81 14.68
CA ASP A 136 -0.02 9.23 15.78
C ASP A 136 0.01 10.76 16.03
N ARG A 137 0.02 11.54 14.95
CA ARG A 137 0.13 13.00 15.02
C ARG A 137 -0.51 13.69 13.82
N GLN A 138 -0.72 15.01 13.95
CA GLN A 138 -1.21 15.86 12.87
C GLN A 138 -2.49 15.32 12.21
N PHE A 139 -3.44 14.84 13.02
CA PHE A 139 -4.68 14.26 12.52
C PHE A 139 -5.52 15.19 11.64
N PRO A 140 -5.53 16.53 11.83
CA PRO A 140 -6.17 17.45 10.89
C PRO A 140 -5.55 17.41 9.50
N ASP A 141 -4.21 17.29 9.41
CA ASP A 141 -3.51 17.18 8.12
C ASP A 141 -3.76 15.81 7.47
N ALA A 142 -3.85 14.74 8.28
CA ALA A 142 -4.22 13.41 7.80
C ALA A 142 -5.64 13.40 7.21
N GLU A 143 -6.61 14.03 7.90
CA GLU A 143 -7.99 14.18 7.41
C GLU A 143 -8.03 14.96 6.11
N GLN A 144 -7.33 16.10 6.04
CA GLN A 144 -7.27 16.92 4.84
C GLN A 144 -6.64 16.15 3.66
N ALA A 145 -5.57 15.40 3.89
CA ALA A 145 -4.93 14.61 2.84
C ALA A 145 -5.86 13.48 2.33
N ALA A 146 -6.53 12.74 3.23
CA ALA A 146 -7.51 11.71 2.85
C ALA A 146 -8.69 12.31 2.07
N ARG A 147 -9.21 13.48 2.49
CA ARG A 147 -10.26 14.19 1.77
C ARG A 147 -9.80 14.67 0.39
N THR A 148 -8.54 15.08 0.25
CA THR A 148 -7.97 15.44 -1.05
C THR A 148 -7.91 14.21 -1.97
N ALA A 149 -7.50 13.03 -1.47
CA ALA A 149 -7.51 11.79 -2.23
C ALA A 149 -8.90 11.45 -2.75
N ILE A 150 -9.94 11.53 -1.89
CA ILE A 150 -11.35 11.34 -2.28
C ILE A 150 -11.80 12.36 -3.33
N GLY A 151 -11.39 13.62 -3.21
CA GLY A 151 -11.74 14.68 -4.17
C GLY A 151 -11.13 14.44 -5.56
N LEU A 152 -9.94 13.80 -5.62
CA LEU A 152 -9.26 13.45 -6.86
C LEU A 152 -9.82 12.15 -7.50
N ASP A 153 -10.15 11.15 -6.67
CA ASP A 153 -10.81 9.92 -7.10
C ASP A 153 -11.82 9.45 -6.05
N PRO A 154 -13.12 9.69 -6.27
CA PRO A 154 -14.17 9.30 -5.34
C PRO A 154 -14.57 7.81 -5.42
N ASN A 155 -13.98 7.02 -6.34
CA ASN A 155 -14.38 5.63 -6.57
C ASN A 155 -13.47 4.61 -5.89
N GLU A 156 -12.52 5.03 -5.06
CA GLU A 156 -11.59 4.15 -4.36
C GLU A 156 -12.02 3.97 -2.90
N ALA A 157 -12.42 2.76 -2.53
CA ALA A 157 -12.91 2.42 -1.19
C ALA A 157 -11.89 2.71 -0.07
N HIS A 158 -10.60 2.49 -0.38
CA HIS A 158 -9.52 2.66 0.58
C HIS A 158 -9.40 4.11 1.07
N TYR A 159 -9.67 5.10 0.23
CA TYR A 159 -9.57 6.51 0.64
C TYR A 159 -10.64 6.89 1.67
N TYR A 160 -11.85 6.32 1.56
CA TYR A 160 -12.89 6.49 2.58
C TYR A 160 -12.55 5.77 3.89
N PHE A 161 -11.87 4.62 3.80
CA PHE A 161 -11.35 3.94 4.99
C PHE A 161 -10.32 4.80 5.72
N THR A 162 -9.30 5.31 5.01
CA THR A 162 -8.26 6.18 5.58
C THR A 162 -8.88 7.46 6.16
N HIS A 163 -9.84 8.08 5.46
CA HIS A 163 -10.58 9.24 5.95
C HIS A 163 -11.35 8.94 7.23
N GLY A 164 -12.02 7.78 7.29
CA GLY A 164 -12.71 7.31 8.49
C GLY A 164 -11.77 7.15 9.69
N LEU A 165 -10.57 6.64 9.48
CA LEU A 165 -9.55 6.54 10.53
C LEU A 165 -9.07 7.93 11.01
N ALA A 166 -8.89 8.87 10.10
CA ALA A 166 -8.48 10.24 10.44
C ALA A 166 -9.56 10.98 11.24
N LEU A 167 -10.82 10.85 10.84
CA LEU A 167 -11.96 11.42 11.57
C LEU A 167 -12.13 10.81 12.97
N ASP A 168 -11.91 9.51 13.10
CA ASP A 168 -11.94 8.84 14.40
C ASP A 168 -10.80 9.30 15.31
N ALA A 169 -9.59 9.46 14.78
CA ALA A 169 -8.47 10.03 15.53
C ALA A 169 -8.74 11.46 16.02
N LEU A 170 -9.54 12.23 15.29
CA LEU A 170 -10.03 13.57 15.68
C LEU A 170 -11.20 13.53 16.69
N GLY A 171 -11.76 12.35 16.97
CA GLY A 171 -12.93 12.19 17.83
C GLY A 171 -14.27 12.48 17.15
N HIS A 172 -14.29 12.62 15.82
CA HIS A 172 -15.49 12.86 15.01
C HIS A 172 -16.22 11.54 14.69
N ALA A 173 -16.68 10.84 15.71
CA ALA A 173 -17.16 9.45 15.63
C ALA A 173 -18.30 9.24 14.62
N ASP A 174 -19.25 10.18 14.49
CA ASP A 174 -20.38 10.05 13.57
C ASP A 174 -19.93 10.17 12.11
N GLN A 175 -19.02 11.10 11.82
CA GLN A 175 -18.45 11.26 10.49
C GLN A 175 -17.53 10.08 10.13
N ALA A 176 -16.76 9.58 11.10
CA ALA A 176 -15.95 8.38 10.93
C ALA A 176 -16.79 7.16 10.55
N ARG A 177 -17.94 6.93 11.24
CA ARG A 177 -18.88 5.87 10.87
C ARG A 177 -19.38 6.01 9.44
N GLN A 178 -19.77 7.23 9.02
CA GLN A 178 -20.25 7.46 7.65
C GLN A 178 -19.19 7.15 6.60
N ALA A 179 -17.94 7.59 6.82
CA ALA A 179 -16.83 7.30 5.93
C ALA A 179 -16.55 5.79 5.83
N LEU A 180 -16.50 5.08 6.98
CA LEU A 180 -16.31 3.62 7.01
C LEU A 180 -17.46 2.87 6.34
N LEU A 181 -18.72 3.30 6.53
CA LEU A 181 -19.87 2.71 5.84
C LEU A 181 -19.79 2.96 4.32
N THR A 182 -19.25 4.09 3.87
CA THR A 182 -19.04 4.35 2.46
C THR A 182 -17.98 3.41 1.88
N SER A 183 -16.84 3.25 2.56
CA SER A 183 -15.82 2.25 2.21
C SER A 183 -16.41 0.84 2.10
N LEU A 184 -17.20 0.40 3.09
CA LEU A 184 -17.82 -0.92 3.11
C LEU A 184 -18.93 -1.13 2.07
N ARG A 185 -19.59 -0.07 1.60
CA ARG A 185 -20.52 -0.18 0.45
C ARG A 185 -19.78 -0.49 -0.85
N MET A 186 -18.56 -0.02 -0.99
CA MET A 186 -17.71 -0.25 -2.17
C MET A 186 -16.96 -1.58 -2.05
N GLU A 187 -16.42 -1.88 -0.85
CA GLU A 187 -15.71 -3.11 -0.51
C GLU A 187 -16.31 -3.76 0.75
N PRO A 188 -17.39 -4.56 0.61
CA PRO A 188 -18.06 -5.16 1.78
C PRO A 188 -17.18 -6.08 2.61
N ASP A 189 -16.21 -6.74 1.99
CA ASP A 189 -15.34 -7.74 2.62
C ASP A 189 -14.04 -7.15 3.21
N ASN A 190 -13.99 -5.83 3.45
CA ASN A 190 -12.84 -5.20 4.09
C ASN A 190 -12.85 -5.42 5.62
N PRO A 191 -12.03 -6.34 6.16
CA PRO A 191 -12.10 -6.71 7.58
C PRO A 191 -11.62 -5.58 8.50
N ALA A 192 -10.72 -4.71 8.02
CA ALA A 192 -10.23 -3.59 8.82
C ALA A 192 -11.30 -2.52 9.01
N ALA A 193 -12.06 -2.21 7.94
CA ALA A 193 -13.17 -1.27 8.00
C ALA A 193 -14.33 -1.81 8.87
N GLN A 194 -14.67 -3.10 8.72
CA GLN A 194 -15.66 -3.79 9.56
C GLN A 194 -15.29 -3.72 11.04
N HIS A 195 -14.04 -4.08 11.35
CA HIS A 195 -13.53 -4.05 12.72
C HIS A 195 -13.60 -2.63 13.32
N ARG A 196 -13.15 -1.61 12.56
CA ARG A 196 -13.16 -0.24 13.07
C ARG A 196 -14.57 0.29 13.29
N LEU A 197 -15.49 -0.04 12.40
CA LEU A 197 -16.89 0.32 12.53
C LEU A 197 -17.53 -0.33 13.78
N ALA A 198 -17.27 -1.62 14.03
CA ALA A 198 -17.74 -2.32 15.21
C ALA A 198 -17.22 -1.68 16.52
N VAL A 199 -15.93 -1.29 16.54
CA VAL A 199 -15.36 -0.55 17.69
C VAL A 199 -16.08 0.78 17.92
N LEU A 200 -16.34 1.56 16.86
CA LEU A 200 -17.07 2.84 16.94
C LEU A 200 -18.53 2.68 17.38
N ASN A 201 -19.14 1.54 17.09
CA ASN A 201 -20.50 1.23 17.53
C ASN A 201 -20.57 0.71 18.98
N GLY A 202 -19.44 0.52 19.66
CA GLY A 202 -19.38 -0.08 21.00
C GLY A 202 -19.71 -1.58 20.99
N GLU A 203 -19.67 -2.23 19.84
CA GLU A 203 -19.87 -3.67 19.73
C GLU A 203 -18.65 -4.40 20.33
N ALA A 204 -18.91 -5.48 21.09
CA ALA A 204 -17.84 -6.34 21.58
C ALA A 204 -17.12 -6.96 20.37
N VAL A 205 -15.96 -6.45 20.06
CA VAL A 205 -15.15 -7.00 18.99
C VAL A 205 -14.71 -8.38 19.44
N ARG A 206 -15.26 -9.45 18.82
CA ARG A 206 -14.68 -10.77 18.95
C ARG A 206 -13.27 -10.65 18.40
N GLU A 207 -12.26 -10.75 19.25
CA GLU A 207 -10.87 -10.89 18.81
C GLU A 207 -10.84 -12.03 17.79
N ALA A 208 -10.72 -11.70 16.53
CA ALA A 208 -10.33 -12.67 15.53
C ALA A 208 -9.01 -13.23 16.02
N ALA A 209 -8.95 -14.55 16.21
CA ALA A 209 -7.74 -15.23 16.68
C ALA A 209 -6.53 -14.64 15.95
N PRO A 210 -5.44 -14.28 16.66
CA PRO A 210 -4.36 -13.51 16.08
C PRO A 210 -3.82 -14.26 14.88
N ARG A 211 -4.16 -13.78 13.68
CA ARG A 211 -3.35 -14.07 12.51
C ARG A 211 -1.98 -13.52 12.88
N LYS A 212 -1.05 -14.42 13.13
CA LYS A 212 0.35 -14.06 13.37
C LYS A 212 0.74 -13.10 12.26
N ARG A 213 0.83 -11.80 12.59
CA ARG A 213 1.63 -10.74 12.00
C ARG A 213 0.91 -9.38 12.05
N GLY A 214 1.45 -8.56 12.87
CA GLY A 214 1.72 -7.15 12.80
C GLY A 214 0.70 -6.23 12.12
N PHE A 215 -0.40 -5.96 12.79
CA PHE A 215 -1.06 -4.68 12.65
C PHE A 215 -1.69 -4.34 14.01
N LYS A 216 -0.90 -3.73 14.90
CA LYS A 216 -1.43 -3.08 16.10
C LYS A 216 -1.78 -1.64 15.70
N LEU A 217 -2.97 -1.42 15.18
CA LEU A 217 -3.56 -0.12 15.10
C LEU A 217 -4.17 0.21 16.49
N PHE A 218 -3.48 1.11 17.18
CA PHE A 218 -3.99 1.92 18.29
C PHE A 218 -4.81 1.22 19.38
N GLY A 219 -4.14 0.54 20.29
CA GLY A 219 -4.63 0.40 21.66
C GLY A 219 -4.17 1.60 22.48
N ARG A 220 -5.02 2.60 22.75
CA ARG A 220 -4.76 3.59 23.79
C ARG A 220 -4.45 2.87 25.08
N LYS A 221 -3.22 2.98 25.61
CA LYS A 221 -3.00 2.81 27.04
C LYS A 221 -3.78 3.92 27.75
N LYS A 222 -4.77 3.55 28.52
CA LYS A 222 -5.25 4.39 29.62
C LYS A 222 -4.25 4.20 30.75
N ASP A 223 -3.56 5.26 31.09
CA ASP A 223 -2.98 5.44 32.42
C ASP A 223 -4.09 5.85 33.40
#